data_2dafc340756ea277ab9c7eb5426986e0
#
_entry.id   2dafc340756ea277ab9c7eb5426986e0
#
_cell.length_a   1.000
_cell.length_b   1.000
_cell.length_c   1.000
_cell.angle_alpha   90.00
_cell.angle_beta   90.00
_cell.angle_gamma   90.00
#
_symmetry.space_group_name_H-M   'P 1'
#
loop_
_entity.id
_entity.type
_entity.pdbx_description
1 polymer ?
#
loop_
_entity_poly.entity_id
_entity_poly.type
_entity_poly.pdbx_seq_one_letter_code
_entity_poly.pdbx_strand_id
1 'polypeptide(L)'
;MSKSNLKILTVGFSEEESSLLRSELVNIQLLKNVCNMADIESALNECDWDVVLFNHDSLLFNSIDAFNLLIESNKDIPFIIYSNESDDDTIISALHCGVNDYVQKDSILRLAHVIEKEVRNVEVRRERNRTQNQIFRLAYYDELTGLPKWNLFFEESSSLLAEIAKSNANAGFYLVNVERITHVNGIYDP
;
A
#
# COMPACT_ATOMS: atom_id res chain seq x y z
N MET A 1 4.51 1.43 18.99
CA MET A 1 5.29 2.68 19.05
C MET A 1 4.71 3.59 18.00
N SER A 2 4.30 4.80 18.34
CA SER A 2 3.78 5.79 17.38
C SER A 2 4.89 6.17 16.41
N LYS A 3 4.60 6.20 15.11
CA LYS A 3 5.58 6.60 14.09
C LYS A 3 6.00 8.05 14.33
N SER A 4 7.27 8.29 14.53
CA SER A 4 7.78 9.59 15.00
C SER A 4 7.92 10.66 13.92
N ASN A 5 7.63 10.35 12.64
CA ASN A 5 7.79 11.26 11.51
C ASN A 5 6.73 10.95 10.44
N LEU A 6 5.57 11.60 10.52
CA LEU A 6 4.45 11.38 9.60
C LEU A 6 4.59 12.22 8.33
N LYS A 7 4.34 11.62 7.19
CA LYS A 7 4.18 12.28 5.89
C LYS A 7 2.71 12.29 5.52
N ILE A 8 2.11 13.45 5.51
CA ILE A 8 0.68 13.65 5.31
C ILE A 8 0.45 14.37 3.99
N LEU A 9 -0.35 13.75 3.12
CA LEU A 9 -0.89 14.39 1.92
C LEU A 9 -2.28 14.91 2.25
N THR A 10 -2.48 16.22 2.14
CA THR A 10 -3.80 16.84 2.31
C THR A 10 -4.37 17.25 0.95
N VAL A 11 -5.66 17.07 0.76
CA VAL A 11 -6.36 17.37 -0.49
C VAL A 11 -7.50 18.34 -0.21
N GLY A 12 -7.46 19.51 -0.86
CA GLY A 12 -8.50 20.53 -0.76
C GLY A 12 -8.54 21.30 0.57
N PHE A 13 -7.43 21.31 1.32
CA PHE A 13 -7.32 22.09 2.57
C PHE A 13 -6.98 23.56 2.27
N SER A 14 -7.51 24.47 3.08
CA SER A 14 -7.06 25.87 3.10
C SER A 14 -5.70 26.01 3.77
N GLU A 15 -5.05 27.17 3.61
CA GLU A 15 -3.80 27.49 4.31
C GLU A 15 -4.01 27.53 5.83
N GLU A 16 -5.17 28.02 6.29
CA GLU A 16 -5.53 28.09 7.71
C GLU A 16 -5.69 26.68 8.29
N GLU A 17 -6.43 25.78 7.61
CA GLU A 17 -6.59 24.39 8.01
C GLU A 17 -5.26 23.65 8.02
N SER A 18 -4.43 23.86 7.03
CA SER A 18 -3.09 23.25 6.94
C SER A 18 -2.18 23.73 8.07
N SER A 19 -2.27 25.01 8.45
CA SER A 19 -1.53 25.59 9.57
C SER A 19 -2.02 25.03 10.91
N LEU A 20 -3.33 24.87 11.06
CA LEU A 20 -3.93 24.26 12.24
C LEU A 20 -3.48 22.80 12.40
N LEU A 21 -3.49 22.01 11.33
CA LEU A 21 -2.98 20.64 11.35
C LEU A 21 -1.53 20.57 11.79
N ARG A 22 -0.68 21.50 11.31
CA ARG A 22 0.73 21.56 11.70
C ARG A 22 0.95 21.91 13.16
N SER A 23 0.08 22.73 13.75
CA SER A 23 0.18 23.13 15.15
C SER A 23 -0.29 22.07 16.13
N GLU A 24 -1.29 21.29 15.74
CA GLU A 24 -1.97 20.34 16.62
C GLU A 24 -1.46 18.90 16.48
N LEU A 25 -1.00 18.51 15.29
CA LEU A 25 -0.43 17.20 15.07
C LEU A 25 1.06 17.18 15.40
N VAL A 26 1.40 16.38 16.39
CA VAL A 26 2.80 16.17 16.79
C VAL A 26 3.48 15.22 15.80
N ASN A 27 4.76 15.49 15.48
CA ASN A 27 5.60 14.60 14.65
C ASN A 27 5.28 14.58 13.14
N ILE A 28 4.85 15.68 12.55
CA ILE A 28 4.75 15.81 11.10
C ILE A 28 6.15 16.07 10.52
N GLN A 29 6.62 15.18 9.65
CA GLN A 29 7.84 15.37 8.86
C GLN A 29 7.54 16.17 7.59
N LEU A 30 6.47 15.84 6.91
CA LEU A 30 6.05 16.45 5.64
C LEU A 30 4.54 16.57 5.62
N LEU A 31 4.05 17.76 5.32
CA LEU A 31 2.65 18.01 5.00
C LEU A 31 2.61 18.74 3.68
N LYS A 32 2.06 18.09 2.65
CA LYS A 32 1.85 18.65 1.33
C LYS A 32 0.35 18.77 1.07
N ASN A 33 -0.08 19.95 0.66
CA ASN A 33 -1.46 20.18 0.25
C ASN A 33 -1.55 20.24 -1.27
N VAL A 34 -2.57 19.59 -1.83
CA VAL A 34 -2.89 19.61 -3.27
C VAL A 34 -4.31 20.12 -3.47
N CYS A 35 -4.46 20.95 -4.51
CA CYS A 35 -5.70 21.65 -4.80
C CYS A 35 -6.27 21.36 -6.18
N ASN A 36 -5.77 20.35 -6.89
CA ASN A 36 -6.35 19.85 -8.14
C ASN A 36 -6.07 18.36 -8.34
N MET A 37 -6.87 17.69 -9.18
CA MET A 37 -6.79 16.24 -9.39
C MET A 37 -5.46 15.80 -10.02
N ALA A 38 -4.91 16.58 -10.95
CA ALA A 38 -3.63 16.26 -11.61
C ALA A 38 -2.46 16.27 -10.61
N ASP A 39 -2.51 17.15 -9.60
CA ASP A 39 -1.49 17.22 -8.56
C ASP A 39 -1.59 16.04 -7.58
N ILE A 40 -2.78 15.44 -7.41
CA ILE A 40 -2.93 14.25 -6.53
C ILE A 40 -2.09 13.09 -7.09
N GLU A 41 -2.24 12.76 -8.36
CA GLU A 41 -1.48 11.68 -9.00
C GLU A 41 0.03 11.93 -8.93
N SER A 42 0.45 13.15 -9.24
CA SER A 42 1.85 13.57 -9.14
C SER A 42 2.36 13.43 -7.70
N ALA A 43 1.61 13.96 -6.73
CA ALA A 43 1.98 13.93 -5.32
C ALA A 43 2.06 12.50 -4.77
N LEU A 44 1.12 11.63 -5.15
CA LEU A 44 1.16 10.21 -4.75
C LEU A 44 2.46 9.53 -5.19
N ASN A 45 3.05 9.94 -6.30
CA ASN A 45 4.29 9.36 -6.83
C ASN A 45 5.57 10.01 -6.29
N GLU A 46 5.51 11.16 -5.62
CA GLU A 46 6.69 11.86 -5.10
C GLU A 46 7.36 11.16 -3.93
N CYS A 47 6.58 10.57 -3.03
CA CYS A 47 7.13 9.86 -1.89
C CYS A 47 6.15 8.82 -1.32
N ASP A 48 6.62 8.05 -0.32
CA ASP A 48 5.76 7.15 0.45
C ASP A 48 5.02 7.96 1.53
N TRP A 49 3.75 8.23 1.28
CA TRP A 49 2.86 8.88 2.22
C TRP A 49 2.37 7.92 3.30
N ASP A 50 2.15 8.45 4.50
CA ASP A 50 1.63 7.66 5.62
C ASP A 50 0.11 7.76 5.72
N VAL A 51 -0.47 8.86 5.27
CA VAL A 51 -1.93 9.10 5.26
C VAL A 51 -2.29 10.14 4.21
N VAL A 52 -3.46 9.97 3.62
CA VAL A 52 -4.14 10.98 2.79
C VAL A 52 -5.33 11.52 3.59
N LEU A 53 -5.37 12.84 3.79
CA LEU A 53 -6.49 13.55 4.38
C LEU A 53 -7.25 14.30 3.29
N PHE A 54 -8.51 14.03 3.14
CA PHE A 54 -9.36 14.67 2.14
C PHE A 54 -10.37 15.61 2.81
N ASN A 55 -10.37 16.88 2.39
CA ASN A 55 -11.37 17.85 2.83
C ASN A 55 -12.62 17.73 1.95
N HIS A 56 -13.67 17.11 2.47
CA HIS A 56 -14.92 16.90 1.73
C HIS A 56 -15.72 18.20 1.52
N ASP A 57 -15.54 19.21 2.36
CA ASP A 57 -16.20 20.51 2.24
C ASP A 57 -15.63 21.35 1.09
N SER A 58 -14.51 20.92 0.52
CA SER A 58 -13.93 21.56 -0.65
C SER A 58 -14.79 21.29 -1.88
N LEU A 59 -15.35 22.35 -2.46
CA LEU A 59 -16.13 22.27 -3.69
C LEU A 59 -15.29 21.92 -4.94
N LEU A 60 -13.98 21.75 -4.75
CA LEU A 60 -13.04 21.55 -5.87
C LEU A 60 -13.03 20.10 -6.37
N PHE A 61 -13.45 19.13 -5.55
CA PHE A 61 -13.29 17.70 -5.85
C PHE A 61 -14.42 16.84 -5.29
N ASN A 62 -14.66 15.71 -5.95
CA ASN A 62 -15.40 14.61 -5.39
C ASN A 62 -14.44 13.67 -4.64
N SER A 63 -14.78 13.33 -3.40
CA SER A 63 -13.98 12.43 -2.56
C SER A 63 -13.81 11.04 -3.17
N ILE A 64 -14.83 10.55 -3.90
CA ILE A 64 -14.80 9.25 -4.57
C ILE A 64 -13.77 9.24 -5.70
N ASP A 65 -13.70 10.31 -6.49
CA ASP A 65 -12.75 10.42 -7.60
C ASP A 65 -11.30 10.47 -7.07
N ALA A 66 -11.05 11.23 -6.00
CA ALA A 66 -9.74 11.27 -5.34
C ALA A 66 -9.34 9.92 -4.73
N PHE A 67 -10.31 9.20 -4.14
CA PHE A 67 -10.10 7.88 -3.60
C PHE A 67 -9.82 6.84 -4.70
N ASN A 68 -10.48 6.91 -5.84
CA ASN A 68 -10.23 6.04 -7.00
C ASN A 68 -8.80 6.21 -7.52
N LEU A 69 -8.26 7.45 -7.60
CA LEU A 69 -6.87 7.68 -7.95
C LEU A 69 -5.89 7.01 -6.98
N LEU A 70 -6.21 7.01 -5.68
CA LEU A 70 -5.40 6.29 -4.70
C LEU A 70 -5.44 4.77 -4.94
N ILE A 71 -6.60 4.19 -5.21
CA ILE A 71 -6.76 2.77 -5.54
C ILE A 71 -5.94 2.42 -6.80
N GLU A 72 -6.06 3.22 -7.85
CA GLU A 72 -5.33 3.02 -9.12
C GLU A 72 -3.80 3.09 -8.93
N SER A 73 -3.34 3.88 -7.97
CA SER A 73 -1.91 3.95 -7.62
C SER A 73 -1.36 2.65 -7.00
N ASN A 74 -2.23 1.72 -6.63
CA ASN A 74 -1.91 0.44 -5.97
C ASN A 74 -1.06 0.59 -4.69
N LYS A 75 -1.19 1.75 -4.02
CA LYS A 75 -0.49 2.06 -2.78
C LYS A 75 -1.40 1.80 -1.57
N ASP A 76 -0.87 1.09 -0.59
CA ASP A 76 -1.55 0.84 0.68
C ASP A 76 -1.35 2.03 1.63
N ILE A 77 -2.14 3.11 1.42
CA ILE A 77 -2.12 4.35 2.19
C ILE A 77 -3.53 4.60 2.73
N PRO A 78 -3.70 4.86 4.02
CA PRO A 78 -5.03 5.15 4.57
C PRO A 78 -5.55 6.47 4.04
N PHE A 79 -6.83 6.47 3.65
CA PHE A 79 -7.56 7.63 3.17
C PHE A 79 -8.63 8.00 4.19
N ILE A 80 -8.53 9.21 4.75
CA ILE A 80 -9.42 9.71 5.79
C ILE A 80 -10.13 10.95 5.26
N ILE A 81 -11.45 10.96 5.35
CA ILE A 81 -12.27 12.13 5.02
C ILE A 81 -12.39 13.02 6.27
N TYR A 82 -12.16 14.32 6.07
CA TYR A 82 -12.29 15.35 7.09
C TYR A 82 -13.30 16.40 6.64
N SER A 83 -14.43 16.54 7.33
CA SER A 83 -15.58 17.34 6.88
C SER A 83 -16.39 17.91 8.03
N ASN A 84 -17.12 19.00 7.74
CA ASN A 84 -18.15 19.53 8.65
C ASN A 84 -19.50 18.80 8.49
N GLU A 85 -19.66 18.03 7.41
CA GLU A 85 -20.88 17.30 7.16
C GLU A 85 -21.09 16.19 8.19
N SER A 86 -22.31 16.05 8.66
CA SER A 86 -22.71 15.08 9.70
C SER A 86 -23.83 14.15 9.25
N ASP A 87 -24.11 14.10 7.92
CA ASP A 87 -25.13 13.21 7.38
C ASP A 87 -24.66 11.76 7.43
N ASP A 88 -25.39 10.94 8.17
CA ASP A 88 -25.05 9.53 8.38
C ASP A 88 -25.03 8.73 7.07
N ASP A 89 -25.92 9.04 6.12
CA ASP A 89 -25.98 8.33 4.83
C ASP A 89 -24.74 8.60 3.99
N THR A 90 -24.25 9.83 3.98
CA THR A 90 -23.00 10.23 3.30
C THR A 90 -21.78 9.55 3.94
N ILE A 91 -21.71 9.54 5.28
CA ILE A 91 -20.63 8.88 6.03
C ILE A 91 -20.59 7.37 5.72
N ILE A 92 -21.75 6.70 5.84
CA ILE A 92 -21.89 5.26 5.59
C ILE A 92 -21.50 4.93 4.14
N SER A 93 -21.94 5.74 3.18
CA SER A 93 -21.62 5.55 1.76
C SER A 93 -20.11 5.65 1.50
N ALA A 94 -19.43 6.62 2.08
CA ALA A 94 -17.98 6.78 1.96
C ALA A 94 -17.22 5.57 2.54
N LEU A 95 -17.61 5.10 3.73
CA LEU A 95 -16.99 3.93 4.37
C LEU A 95 -17.24 2.64 3.55
N HIS A 96 -18.45 2.48 2.95
CA HIS A 96 -18.74 1.36 2.07
C HIS A 96 -17.91 1.38 0.78
N CYS A 97 -17.52 2.55 0.29
CA CYS A 97 -16.61 2.68 -0.85
C CYS A 97 -15.16 2.27 -0.51
N GLY A 98 -14.84 2.04 0.76
CA GLY A 98 -13.53 1.59 1.21
C GLY A 98 -12.65 2.68 1.82
N VAL A 99 -13.17 3.89 2.04
CA VAL A 99 -12.51 4.94 2.83
C VAL A 99 -12.24 4.42 4.24
N ASN A 100 -11.05 4.66 4.76
CA ASN A 100 -10.61 4.07 6.03
C ASN A 100 -11.34 4.65 7.24
N ASP A 101 -11.58 5.96 7.25
CA ASP A 101 -12.34 6.61 8.33
C ASP A 101 -12.91 7.95 7.86
N TYR A 102 -13.89 8.46 8.60
CA TYR A 102 -14.53 9.75 8.41
C TYR A 102 -14.49 10.53 9.71
N VAL A 103 -13.93 11.74 9.70
CA VAL A 103 -13.74 12.55 10.90
C VAL A 103 -14.39 13.91 10.71
N GLN A 104 -15.24 14.30 11.65
CA GLN A 104 -15.82 15.63 11.69
C GLN A 104 -14.78 16.68 12.12
N LYS A 105 -14.92 17.90 11.60
CA LYS A 105 -13.97 19.01 11.85
C LYS A 105 -14.13 19.65 13.24
N ASP A 106 -15.00 19.12 14.07
CA ASP A 106 -15.22 19.58 15.45
C ASP A 106 -14.11 19.21 16.43
N SER A 107 -13.31 18.18 16.08
CA SER A 107 -12.30 17.64 16.98
C SER A 107 -11.00 17.24 16.26
N ILE A 108 -10.01 18.11 16.33
CA ILE A 108 -8.65 17.84 15.82
C ILE A 108 -7.98 16.70 16.60
N LEU A 109 -8.29 16.55 17.90
CA LEU A 109 -7.75 15.48 18.73
C LEU A 109 -8.27 14.10 18.25
N ARG A 110 -9.52 14.04 17.80
CA ARG A 110 -10.08 12.85 17.19
C ARG A 110 -9.36 12.51 15.88
N LEU A 111 -9.11 13.52 15.04
CA LEU A 111 -8.35 13.35 13.80
C LEU A 111 -6.94 12.79 14.08
N ALA A 112 -6.22 13.33 15.05
CA ALA A 112 -4.91 12.85 15.46
C ALA A 112 -4.95 11.35 15.84
N HIS A 113 -5.93 10.96 16.66
CA HIS A 113 -6.10 9.58 17.09
C HIS A 113 -6.43 8.64 15.92
N VAL A 114 -7.30 9.08 15.01
CA VAL A 114 -7.68 8.29 13.82
C VAL A 114 -6.47 8.12 12.90
N ILE A 115 -5.68 9.16 12.66
CA ILE A 115 -4.44 9.06 11.88
C ILE A 115 -3.50 8.02 12.48
N GLU A 116 -3.22 8.11 13.79
CA GLU A 116 -2.33 7.15 14.47
C GLU A 116 -2.85 5.72 14.37
N LYS A 117 -4.16 5.52 14.55
CA LYS A 117 -4.83 4.21 14.43
C LYS A 117 -4.65 3.64 13.03
N GLU A 118 -4.98 4.41 11.99
CA GLU A 118 -4.96 3.92 10.62
C GLU A 118 -3.54 3.70 10.09
N VAL A 119 -2.59 4.56 10.43
CA VAL A 119 -1.16 4.34 10.11
C VAL A 119 -0.66 3.06 10.76
N ARG A 120 -1.01 2.81 12.03
CA ARG A 120 -0.66 1.55 12.72
C ARG A 120 -1.30 0.34 12.06
N ASN A 121 -2.55 0.42 11.63
CA ASN A 121 -3.24 -0.66 10.93
C ASN A 121 -2.51 -1.05 9.64
N VAL A 122 -2.05 -0.06 8.87
CA VAL A 122 -1.24 -0.30 7.66
C VAL A 122 0.10 -0.94 8.01
N GLU A 123 0.80 -0.45 9.05
CA GLU A 123 2.07 -1.04 9.49
C GLU A 123 1.92 -2.52 9.86
N VAL A 124 0.89 -2.85 10.64
CA VAL A 124 0.59 -4.25 11.04
C VAL A 124 0.26 -5.11 9.82
N ARG A 125 -0.53 -4.60 8.88
CA ARG A 125 -0.87 -5.31 7.64
C ARG A 125 0.37 -5.55 6.77
N ARG A 126 1.23 -4.55 6.60
CA ARG A 126 2.50 -4.68 5.86
C ARG A 126 3.44 -5.69 6.50
N GLU A 127 3.58 -5.66 7.83
CA GLU A 127 4.43 -6.62 8.56
C GLU A 127 3.90 -8.05 8.43
N ARG A 128 2.59 -8.24 8.56
CA ARG A 128 1.96 -9.53 8.32
C ARG A 128 2.23 -10.06 6.91
N ASN A 129 2.08 -9.22 5.90
CA ASN A 129 2.32 -9.59 4.51
C ASN A 129 3.80 -9.93 4.27
N ARG A 130 4.74 -9.16 4.85
CA ARG A 130 6.18 -9.47 4.78
C ARG A 130 6.49 -10.82 5.41
N THR A 131 5.97 -11.08 6.60
CA THR A 131 6.17 -12.35 7.30
C THR A 131 5.59 -13.52 6.51
N GLN A 132 4.39 -13.38 5.96
CA GLN A 132 3.78 -14.41 5.12
C GLN A 132 4.62 -14.69 3.87
N ASN A 133 5.10 -13.64 3.20
CA ASN A 133 5.97 -13.78 2.03
C ASN A 133 7.32 -14.43 2.38
N GLN A 134 7.90 -14.14 3.56
CA GLN A 134 9.11 -14.82 4.04
C GLN A 134 8.87 -16.30 4.27
N ILE A 135 7.78 -16.65 4.98
CA ILE A 135 7.39 -18.05 5.22
C ILE A 135 7.18 -18.78 3.88
N PHE A 136 6.49 -18.15 2.94
CA PHE A 136 6.28 -18.72 1.60
C PHE A 136 7.62 -18.96 0.87
N ARG A 137 8.53 -17.98 0.89
CA ARG A 137 9.84 -18.12 0.27
C ARG A 137 10.66 -19.24 0.91
N LEU A 138 10.72 -19.31 2.24
CA LEU A 138 11.42 -20.38 2.97
C LEU A 138 10.83 -21.77 2.68
N ALA A 139 9.52 -21.88 2.55
CA ALA A 139 8.85 -23.15 2.26
C ALA A 139 9.08 -23.63 0.83
N TYR A 140 9.04 -22.72 -0.15
CA TYR A 140 8.91 -23.07 -1.56
C TYR A 140 10.12 -22.73 -2.43
N TYR A 141 11.08 -21.94 -1.95
CA TYR A 141 12.28 -21.58 -2.70
C TYR A 141 13.55 -22.07 -2.00
N ASP A 142 14.55 -22.40 -2.78
CA ASP A 142 15.89 -22.74 -2.30
C ASP A 142 16.65 -21.46 -1.91
N GLU A 143 17.21 -21.42 -0.71
CA GLU A 143 17.84 -20.20 -0.18
C GLU A 143 19.12 -19.82 -0.92
N LEU A 144 19.86 -20.79 -1.45
CA LEU A 144 21.13 -20.55 -2.12
C LEU A 144 20.96 -20.06 -3.55
N THR A 145 20.05 -20.68 -4.28
CA THR A 145 19.87 -20.44 -5.72
C THR A 145 18.70 -19.51 -6.03
N GLY A 146 17.77 -19.31 -5.08
CA GLY A 146 16.53 -18.58 -5.29
C GLY A 146 15.54 -19.27 -6.24
N LEU A 147 15.78 -20.52 -6.62
CA LEU A 147 14.93 -21.28 -7.51
C LEU A 147 13.78 -21.96 -6.74
N PRO A 148 12.64 -22.21 -7.38
CA PRO A 148 11.55 -22.98 -6.78
C PRO A 148 12.03 -24.36 -6.35
N LYS A 149 11.65 -24.82 -5.18
CA LYS A 149 11.79 -26.21 -4.76
C LYS A 149 10.88 -27.09 -5.61
N TRP A 150 11.18 -28.40 -5.63
CA TRP A 150 10.53 -29.37 -6.51
C TRP A 150 9.00 -29.34 -6.48
N ASN A 151 8.39 -29.21 -5.32
CA ASN A 151 6.95 -29.18 -5.15
C ASN A 151 6.31 -27.96 -5.84
N LEU A 152 6.86 -26.75 -5.64
CA LEU A 152 6.36 -25.55 -6.32
C LEU A 152 6.61 -25.61 -7.81
N PHE A 153 7.81 -26.02 -8.22
CA PHE A 153 8.15 -26.21 -9.64
C PHE A 153 7.18 -27.16 -10.34
N PHE A 154 6.82 -28.27 -9.70
CA PHE A 154 5.91 -29.25 -10.28
C PHE A 154 4.49 -28.70 -10.41
N GLU A 155 4.00 -27.98 -9.41
CA GLU A 155 2.69 -27.34 -9.41
C GLU A 155 2.57 -26.27 -10.51
N GLU A 156 3.54 -25.35 -10.57
CA GLU A 156 3.59 -24.29 -11.59
C GLU A 156 3.74 -24.86 -13.01
N SER A 157 4.62 -25.85 -13.19
CA SER A 157 4.81 -26.49 -14.48
C SER A 157 3.56 -27.22 -14.96
N SER A 158 2.85 -27.88 -14.05
CA SER A 158 1.59 -28.57 -14.39
C SER A 158 0.50 -27.59 -14.83
N SER A 159 0.41 -26.44 -14.15
CA SER A 159 -0.53 -25.38 -14.51
C SER A 159 -0.20 -24.77 -15.87
N LEU A 160 1.08 -24.47 -16.12
CA LEU A 160 1.54 -23.95 -17.40
C LEU A 160 1.30 -24.93 -18.55
N LEU A 161 1.57 -26.22 -18.35
CA LEU A 161 1.30 -27.25 -19.36
C LEU A 161 -0.20 -27.38 -19.70
N ALA A 162 -1.07 -27.19 -18.70
CA ALA A 162 -2.51 -27.17 -18.92
C ALA A 162 -2.97 -25.96 -19.76
N GLU A 163 -2.34 -24.80 -19.58
CA GLU A 163 -2.60 -23.61 -20.41
C GLU A 163 -2.09 -23.79 -21.84
N ILE A 164 -0.88 -24.31 -22.01
CA ILE A 164 -0.28 -24.59 -23.32
C ILE A 164 -1.14 -25.59 -24.11
N ALA A 165 -1.63 -26.61 -23.45
CA ALA A 165 -2.54 -27.59 -24.08
C ALA A 165 -3.85 -26.95 -24.60
N LYS A 166 -4.38 -25.95 -23.91
CA LYS A 166 -5.56 -25.19 -24.36
C LYS A 166 -5.28 -24.27 -25.54
N SER A 167 -4.06 -23.74 -25.64
CA SER A 167 -3.65 -22.80 -26.70
C SER A 167 -3.13 -23.48 -27.96
N ASN A 168 -3.09 -24.84 -27.99
CA ASN A 168 -2.52 -25.63 -29.07
C ASN A 168 -1.06 -25.28 -29.41
N ALA A 169 -0.30 -24.79 -28.41
CA ALA A 169 1.10 -24.48 -28.52
C ALA A 169 1.99 -25.65 -28.10
N ASN A 170 3.24 -25.64 -28.51
CA ASN A 170 4.22 -26.67 -28.14
C ASN A 170 5.10 -26.18 -27.00
N ALA A 171 5.43 -27.03 -26.04
CA ALA A 171 6.38 -26.81 -24.99
C ALA A 171 7.51 -27.83 -25.03
N GLY A 172 8.71 -27.41 -24.65
CA GLY A 172 9.87 -28.28 -24.44
C GLY A 172 10.27 -28.32 -22.99
N PHE A 173 10.62 -29.48 -22.48
CA PHE A 173 11.16 -29.62 -21.10
C PHE A 173 12.61 -30.10 -21.20
N TYR A 174 13.49 -29.41 -20.46
CA TYR A 174 14.91 -29.73 -20.43
C TYR A 174 15.34 -30.03 -18.99
N LEU A 175 15.92 -31.19 -18.75
CA LEU A 175 16.56 -31.54 -17.48
C LEU A 175 18.06 -31.47 -17.66
N VAL A 176 18.68 -30.56 -16.89
CA VAL A 176 20.15 -30.40 -16.88
C VAL A 176 20.69 -30.91 -15.55
N ASN A 177 21.54 -31.92 -15.60
CA ASN A 177 22.25 -32.42 -14.43
C ASN A 177 23.72 -31.96 -14.47
N VAL A 178 24.15 -31.29 -13.39
CA VAL A 178 25.56 -30.88 -13.26
C VAL A 178 26.29 -31.88 -12.38
N GLU A 179 27.21 -32.65 -12.98
CA GLU A 179 28.04 -33.58 -12.24
C GLU A 179 29.16 -32.85 -11.49
N ARG A 180 29.52 -33.34 -10.30
CA ARG A 180 30.62 -32.84 -9.46
C ARG A 180 30.45 -31.38 -8.95
N ILE A 181 29.26 -31.00 -8.61
CA ILE A 181 28.91 -29.66 -8.08
C ILE A 181 29.71 -29.35 -6.80
N THR A 182 30.03 -30.37 -5.99
CA THR A 182 30.89 -30.24 -4.79
C THR A 182 32.34 -29.77 -5.09
N HIS A 183 32.82 -30.02 -6.30
CA HIS A 183 34.15 -29.56 -6.72
C HIS A 183 34.14 -28.08 -7.14
N VAL A 184 33.01 -27.60 -7.66
CA VAL A 184 32.83 -26.20 -8.07
C VAL A 184 32.69 -25.30 -6.85
N ASN A 185 31.93 -25.71 -5.87
CA ASN A 185 31.75 -24.95 -4.62
C ASN A 185 33.07 -24.84 -3.79
N GLY A 186 33.93 -25.85 -3.84
CA GLY A 186 35.23 -25.80 -3.16
C GLY A 186 36.30 -24.89 -3.80
N ILE A 187 36.05 -24.37 -5.00
CA ILE A 187 36.97 -23.46 -5.71
C ILE A 187 36.60 -21.97 -5.49
N TYR A 188 35.37 -21.69 -5.12
CA TYR A 188 34.80 -20.34 -4.99
C TYR A 188 34.45 -19.93 -3.55
N ASP A 189 34.71 -20.76 -2.55
CA ASP A 189 34.58 -20.36 -1.14
C ASP A 189 35.86 -19.59 -0.74
N PRO A 190 35.76 -18.29 -0.34
CA PRO A 190 36.90 -17.45 0.01
C PRO A 190 37.53 -17.81 1.35
#